data_34af7a2a9f8bc47e247b8a78f2d182d4
#
_entry.id   34af7a2a9f8bc47e247b8a78f2d182d4
#
_cell.length_a   1.000
_cell.length_b   1.000
_cell.length_c   1.000
_cell.angle_alpha   90.00
_cell.angle_beta   90.00
_cell.angle_gamma   90.00
#
_symmetry.space_group_name_H-M   'P 1'
#
loop_
_entity.id
_entity.type
_entity.pdbx_description
1 polymer ?
#
loop_
_entity_poly.entity_id
_entity_poly.type
_entity_poly.pdbx_seq_one_letter_code
_entity_poly.pdbx_strand_id
1 'polypeptide(L)'
;MEIRSYVVGVDGSVPARAAIRWAVAGARERGVGVTLVHVADDEWGAVGSVLIDEVDEDAQARLADEVAYARSLGDEVAIHGELRRGSPMAELASFSDETTMVVVGTHKTGFHYGRAFGSRSLQLANLAVGPVAIIPEAASRMRRGVIVGVDDTPAGAAAVDLAADLACEHHCELMTVRSSQSHPPLDVDSDDERRDWQLRRDDEARGSLATAVARARARQPGIVIRSRVVRRPAGAALNELARSAELLVIGDSRRARAQLGSLGAVAYDVLLNLSSPTIVVHAPVVQPESGIDRTTTEGESHVIG
;
A
#
# COMPACT_ATOMS: atom_id res chain seq x y z
N MET A 1 0.33 13.26 0.20
CA MET A 1 -0.47 12.49 -0.78
C MET A 1 -1.94 12.73 -0.46
N GLU A 2 -2.81 13.00 -1.44
CA GLU A 2 -4.23 13.27 -1.23
C GLU A 2 -5.04 12.13 -1.88
N ILE A 3 -5.79 11.37 -1.10
CA ILE A 3 -6.66 10.31 -1.62
C ILE A 3 -7.99 10.92 -2.05
N ARG A 4 -8.34 10.76 -3.33
CA ARG A 4 -9.54 11.32 -3.98
C ARG A 4 -10.58 10.26 -4.35
N SER A 5 -10.22 8.98 -4.32
CA SER A 5 -11.12 7.89 -4.60
C SER A 5 -10.66 6.59 -3.97
N TYR A 6 -11.61 5.68 -3.74
CA TYR A 6 -11.35 4.31 -3.34
C TYR A 6 -11.82 3.36 -4.41
N VAL A 7 -11.00 2.35 -4.74
CA VAL A 7 -11.38 1.23 -5.59
C VAL A 7 -11.25 -0.05 -4.78
N VAL A 8 -12.33 -0.81 -4.65
CA VAL A 8 -12.37 -2.02 -3.82
C VAL A 8 -12.58 -3.24 -4.68
N GLY A 9 -11.64 -4.17 -4.64
CA GLY A 9 -11.80 -5.49 -5.26
C GLY A 9 -12.79 -6.34 -4.46
N VAL A 10 -13.84 -6.84 -5.13
CA VAL A 10 -14.91 -7.61 -4.50
C VAL A 10 -15.10 -8.96 -5.19
N ASP A 11 -15.27 -10.02 -4.38
CA ASP A 11 -15.48 -11.40 -4.83
C ASP A 11 -16.59 -12.12 -4.05
N GLY A 12 -17.38 -11.38 -3.27
CA GLY A 12 -18.42 -11.93 -2.39
C GLY A 12 -17.90 -12.54 -1.09
N SER A 13 -16.59 -12.53 -0.84
CA SER A 13 -16.01 -13.14 0.36
C SER A 13 -16.15 -12.25 1.60
N VAL A 14 -16.01 -12.85 2.79
CA VAL A 14 -16.01 -12.13 4.06
C VAL A 14 -14.88 -11.08 4.15
N PRO A 15 -13.64 -11.37 3.69
CA PRO A 15 -12.59 -10.36 3.63
C PRO A 15 -12.92 -9.20 2.68
N ALA A 16 -13.54 -9.47 1.52
CA ALA A 16 -13.94 -8.40 0.60
C ALA A 16 -14.93 -7.45 1.26
N ARG A 17 -15.91 -7.99 2.03
CA ARG A 17 -16.82 -7.15 2.82
C ARG A 17 -16.14 -6.38 3.96
N ALA A 18 -15.05 -6.91 4.53
CA ALA A 18 -14.22 -6.14 5.47
C ALA A 18 -13.53 -4.97 4.76
N ALA A 19 -13.03 -5.18 3.55
CA ALA A 19 -12.44 -4.14 2.70
C ALA A 19 -13.47 -3.06 2.32
N ILE A 20 -14.69 -3.45 1.95
CA ILE A 20 -15.80 -2.50 1.67
C ILE A 20 -16.07 -1.62 2.90
N ARG A 21 -16.26 -2.22 4.08
CA ARG A 21 -16.51 -1.44 5.31
C ARG A 21 -15.40 -0.43 5.59
N TRP A 22 -14.15 -0.86 5.44
CA TRP A 22 -13.01 0.00 5.66
C TRP A 22 -12.94 1.15 4.66
N ALA A 23 -13.13 0.86 3.36
CA ALA A 23 -13.10 1.86 2.30
C ALA A 23 -14.26 2.87 2.40
N VAL A 24 -15.48 2.40 2.70
CA VAL A 24 -16.64 3.29 2.87
C VAL A 24 -16.47 4.21 4.08
N ALA A 25 -15.90 3.73 5.19
CA ALA A 25 -15.58 4.57 6.34
C ALA A 25 -14.56 5.66 5.98
N GLY A 26 -13.44 5.30 5.35
CA GLY A 26 -12.44 6.27 4.92
C GLY A 26 -12.92 7.25 3.84
N ALA A 27 -13.78 6.77 2.93
CA ALA A 27 -14.39 7.61 1.90
C ALA A 27 -15.35 8.65 2.49
N ARG A 28 -16.12 8.26 3.51
CA ARG A 28 -17.01 9.17 4.24
C ARG A 28 -16.23 10.30 4.91
N GLU A 29 -15.16 9.98 5.62
CA GLU A 29 -14.31 10.98 6.31
C GLU A 29 -13.70 11.99 5.35
N ARG A 30 -13.40 11.57 4.10
CA ARG A 30 -12.81 12.41 3.06
C ARG A 30 -13.80 13.06 2.10
N GLY A 31 -15.07 12.66 2.15
CA GLY A 31 -16.09 13.15 1.20
C GLY A 31 -15.87 12.70 -0.24
N VAL A 32 -15.31 11.49 -0.45
CA VAL A 32 -14.99 10.93 -1.77
C VAL A 32 -15.83 9.69 -2.08
N GLY A 33 -15.79 9.23 -3.35
CA GLY A 33 -16.54 8.05 -3.78
C GLY A 33 -15.78 6.73 -3.64
N VAL A 34 -16.53 5.63 -3.74
CA VAL A 34 -16.02 4.25 -3.76
C VAL A 34 -16.51 3.55 -5.02
N THR A 35 -15.59 2.95 -5.76
CA THR A 35 -15.91 2.04 -6.88
C THR A 35 -15.63 0.60 -6.44
N LEU A 36 -16.66 -0.25 -6.50
CA LEU A 36 -16.54 -1.68 -6.26
C LEU A 36 -16.26 -2.38 -7.60
N VAL A 37 -15.16 -3.09 -7.69
CA VAL A 37 -14.75 -3.79 -8.92
C VAL A 37 -14.81 -5.28 -8.69
N HIS A 38 -15.67 -5.96 -9.44
CA HIS A 38 -15.65 -7.41 -9.56
C HIS A 38 -14.94 -7.77 -10.85
N VAL A 39 -13.99 -8.70 -10.80
CA VAL A 39 -13.27 -9.17 -11.98
C VAL A 39 -13.65 -10.62 -12.24
N ALA A 40 -14.33 -10.85 -13.34
CA ALA A 40 -14.58 -12.20 -13.84
C ALA A 40 -13.27 -12.75 -14.41
N ASP A 41 -12.73 -13.79 -13.75
CA ASP A 41 -11.47 -14.43 -14.11
C ASP A 41 -11.67 -15.29 -15.36
N ASP A 42 -10.93 -15.01 -16.41
CA ASP A 42 -10.99 -15.72 -17.71
C ASP A 42 -9.86 -16.77 -17.86
N GLU A 43 -9.09 -17.07 -16.81
CA GLU A 43 -8.02 -18.09 -16.85
C GLU A 43 -8.52 -19.51 -17.21
N TRP A 44 -9.82 -19.75 -17.19
CA TRP A 44 -10.42 -21.06 -17.48
C TRP A 44 -10.56 -21.39 -18.97
N GLY A 45 -10.02 -20.55 -19.87
CA GLY A 45 -10.01 -20.78 -21.31
C GLY A 45 -11.36 -20.52 -21.99
N ALA A 46 -11.40 -20.59 -23.31
CA ALA A 46 -12.59 -20.37 -24.16
C ALA A 46 -13.67 -21.42 -23.90
N VAL A 47 -14.49 -21.21 -22.91
CA VAL A 47 -15.75 -21.94 -22.70
C VAL A 47 -16.75 -21.35 -23.66
N GLY A 48 -17.58 -22.19 -24.31
CA GLY A 48 -18.51 -21.78 -25.36
C GLY A 48 -19.42 -20.62 -24.97
N SER A 49 -19.88 -19.83 -25.93
CA SER A 49 -20.60 -18.55 -25.74
C SER A 49 -21.79 -18.58 -24.77
N VAL A 50 -22.49 -19.69 -24.64
CA VAL A 50 -23.65 -19.84 -23.72
C VAL A 50 -23.20 -19.83 -22.24
N LEU A 51 -22.03 -20.41 -21.94
CA LEU A 51 -21.48 -20.43 -20.60
C LEU A 51 -20.87 -19.05 -20.19
N ILE A 52 -20.49 -18.24 -21.16
CA ILE A 52 -20.00 -16.89 -20.94
C ILE A 52 -21.13 -15.99 -20.43
N ASP A 53 -22.32 -16.08 -21.05
CA ASP A 53 -23.48 -15.26 -20.64
C ASP A 53 -23.98 -15.61 -19.23
N GLU A 54 -24.01 -16.90 -18.85
CA GLU A 54 -24.35 -17.34 -17.49
C GLU A 54 -23.32 -16.86 -16.44
N VAL A 55 -22.04 -16.91 -16.77
CA VAL A 55 -20.96 -16.44 -15.88
C VAL A 55 -21.06 -14.91 -15.68
N ASP A 56 -21.45 -14.17 -16.71
CA ASP A 56 -21.63 -12.72 -16.62
C ASP A 56 -22.85 -12.34 -15.77
N GLU A 57 -23.97 -13.04 -15.92
CA GLU A 57 -25.16 -12.80 -15.10
C GLU A 57 -24.87 -13.05 -13.62
N ASP A 58 -24.18 -14.14 -13.29
CA ASP A 58 -23.73 -14.44 -11.93
C ASP A 58 -22.76 -13.39 -11.38
N ALA A 59 -21.82 -12.93 -12.19
CA ALA A 59 -20.85 -11.91 -11.81
C ALA A 59 -21.54 -10.55 -11.57
N GLN A 60 -22.49 -10.18 -12.43
CA GLN A 60 -23.30 -8.97 -12.25
C GLN A 60 -24.19 -9.04 -11.02
N ALA A 61 -24.83 -10.18 -10.75
CA ALA A 61 -25.65 -10.37 -9.57
C ALA A 61 -24.80 -10.22 -8.28
N ARG A 62 -23.63 -10.85 -8.24
CA ARG A 62 -22.68 -10.70 -7.10
C ARG A 62 -22.25 -9.25 -6.89
N LEU A 63 -21.90 -8.56 -7.97
CA LEU A 63 -21.52 -7.14 -7.89
C LEU A 63 -22.69 -6.28 -7.38
N ALA A 64 -23.90 -6.54 -7.85
CA ALA A 64 -25.09 -5.83 -7.40
C ALA A 64 -25.35 -6.02 -5.88
N ASP A 65 -25.16 -7.25 -5.38
CA ASP A 65 -25.28 -7.57 -3.95
C ASP A 65 -24.24 -6.80 -3.10
N GLU A 66 -22.98 -6.75 -3.57
CA GLU A 66 -21.92 -6.03 -2.86
C GLU A 66 -22.12 -4.50 -2.93
N VAL A 67 -22.65 -3.96 -4.04
CA VAL A 67 -23.06 -2.55 -4.15
C VAL A 67 -24.21 -2.25 -3.19
N ALA A 68 -25.23 -3.11 -3.12
CA ALA A 68 -26.34 -2.96 -2.17
C ALA A 68 -25.83 -3.00 -0.72
N TYR A 69 -24.92 -3.94 -0.43
CA TYR A 69 -24.27 -4.01 0.88
C TYR A 69 -23.50 -2.72 1.21
N ALA A 70 -22.67 -2.21 0.29
CA ALA A 70 -21.90 -0.99 0.51
C ALA A 70 -22.79 0.23 0.75
N ARG A 71 -23.89 0.38 0.00
CA ARG A 71 -24.88 1.43 0.20
C ARG A 71 -25.58 1.34 1.55
N SER A 72 -25.81 0.13 2.07
CA SER A 72 -26.39 -0.06 3.41
C SER A 72 -25.50 0.42 4.55
N LEU A 73 -24.22 0.69 4.31
CA LEU A 73 -23.27 1.19 5.32
C LEU A 73 -23.36 2.71 5.53
N GLY A 74 -23.99 3.44 4.61
CA GLY A 74 -24.24 4.88 4.71
C GLY A 74 -24.57 5.51 3.37
N ASP A 75 -25.58 6.37 3.35
CA ASP A 75 -26.11 7.01 2.14
C ASP A 75 -25.25 8.20 1.64
N GLU A 76 -24.26 8.61 2.44
CA GLU A 76 -23.46 9.81 2.18
C GLU A 76 -22.31 9.57 1.17
N VAL A 77 -21.95 8.30 0.92
CA VAL A 77 -20.85 7.93 0.02
C VAL A 77 -21.40 7.50 -1.33
N ALA A 78 -20.92 8.13 -2.41
CA ALA A 78 -21.23 7.70 -3.77
C ALA A 78 -20.61 6.32 -4.04
N ILE A 79 -21.45 5.28 -4.26
CA ILE A 79 -21.04 3.91 -4.53
C ILE A 79 -21.34 3.56 -5.98
N HIS A 80 -20.31 3.18 -6.73
CA HIS A 80 -20.38 2.65 -8.09
C HIS A 80 -19.95 1.19 -8.12
N GLY A 81 -20.54 0.41 -9.03
CA GLY A 81 -20.13 -0.97 -9.32
C GLY A 81 -19.56 -1.06 -10.72
N GLU A 82 -18.47 -1.76 -10.91
CA GLU A 82 -17.82 -1.98 -12.19
C GLU A 82 -17.44 -3.46 -12.33
N LEU A 83 -17.93 -4.09 -13.41
CA LEU A 83 -17.56 -5.45 -13.80
C LEU A 83 -16.42 -5.39 -14.82
N ARG A 84 -15.33 -6.10 -14.53
CA ARG A 84 -14.17 -6.27 -15.40
C ARG A 84 -13.97 -7.73 -15.76
N ARG A 85 -13.20 -7.99 -16.82
CA ARG A 85 -12.77 -9.34 -17.22
C ARG A 85 -11.26 -9.37 -17.33
N GLY A 86 -10.65 -10.48 -16.93
CA GLY A 86 -9.20 -10.69 -17.03
C GLY A 86 -8.57 -11.12 -15.71
N SER A 87 -7.28 -10.90 -15.58
CA SER A 87 -6.55 -11.23 -14.36
C SER A 87 -6.92 -10.26 -13.24
N PRO A 88 -7.51 -10.73 -12.11
CA PRO A 88 -8.07 -9.85 -11.09
C PRO A 88 -7.10 -8.80 -10.55
N MET A 89 -5.86 -9.17 -10.30
CA MET A 89 -4.89 -8.24 -9.71
C MET A 89 -4.36 -7.24 -10.75
N ALA A 90 -4.28 -7.61 -12.02
CA ALA A 90 -3.90 -6.70 -13.09
C ALA A 90 -5.00 -5.67 -13.37
N GLU A 91 -6.25 -6.12 -13.42
CA GLU A 91 -7.42 -5.25 -13.60
C GLU A 91 -7.55 -4.25 -12.43
N LEU A 92 -7.42 -4.71 -11.18
CA LEU A 92 -7.43 -3.82 -10.02
C LEU A 92 -6.26 -2.83 -10.03
N ALA A 93 -5.07 -3.27 -10.44
CA ALA A 93 -3.90 -2.40 -10.54
C ALA A 93 -4.06 -1.32 -11.63
N SER A 94 -4.88 -1.55 -12.67
CA SER A 94 -5.15 -0.56 -13.71
C SER A 94 -5.87 0.70 -13.21
N PHE A 95 -6.58 0.61 -12.08
CA PHE A 95 -7.20 1.75 -11.41
C PHE A 95 -6.23 2.54 -10.53
N SER A 96 -5.01 2.01 -10.31
CA SER A 96 -4.08 2.57 -9.35
C SER A 96 -3.37 3.79 -9.90
N ASP A 97 -3.52 4.92 -9.23
CA ASP A 97 -2.76 6.16 -9.45
C ASP A 97 -2.35 6.80 -8.10
N GLU A 98 -1.72 7.97 -8.13
CA GLU A 98 -1.23 8.64 -6.92
C GLU A 98 -2.35 9.12 -5.97
N THR A 99 -3.60 9.17 -6.44
CA THR A 99 -4.78 9.69 -5.72
C THR A 99 -5.83 8.62 -5.43
N THR A 100 -5.70 7.45 -6.02
CA THR A 100 -6.65 6.33 -5.87
C THR A 100 -6.10 5.29 -4.89
N MET A 101 -6.84 5.04 -3.80
CA MET A 101 -6.55 3.95 -2.87
C MET A 101 -7.20 2.66 -3.38
N VAL A 102 -6.39 1.70 -3.83
CA VAL A 102 -6.89 0.37 -4.19
C VAL A 102 -6.96 -0.50 -2.94
N VAL A 103 -8.12 -1.07 -2.64
CA VAL A 103 -8.40 -1.80 -1.40
C VAL A 103 -8.80 -3.23 -1.70
N VAL A 104 -8.18 -4.18 -1.03
CA VAL A 104 -8.55 -5.60 -1.12
C VAL A 104 -8.64 -6.24 0.26
N GLY A 105 -9.57 -7.17 0.38
CA GLY A 105 -9.64 -8.04 1.54
C GLY A 105 -8.65 -9.19 1.45
N THR A 106 -8.20 -9.69 2.60
CA THR A 106 -7.37 -10.91 2.65
C THR A 106 -7.80 -11.81 3.79
N HIS A 107 -7.83 -13.11 3.55
CA HIS A 107 -7.84 -14.11 4.60
C HIS A 107 -6.52 -14.04 5.36
N LYS A 108 -6.42 -14.72 6.52
CA LYS A 108 -5.17 -14.80 7.28
C LYS A 108 -4.01 -15.13 6.36
N THR A 109 -3.01 -14.27 6.33
CA THR A 109 -1.76 -14.48 5.61
C THR A 109 -0.88 -15.44 6.40
N GLY A 110 -0.09 -16.26 5.74
CA GLY A 110 0.83 -17.22 6.36
C GLY A 110 1.10 -18.41 5.44
N PHE A 111 2.00 -19.30 5.87
CA PHE A 111 2.24 -20.57 5.22
C PHE A 111 1.35 -21.64 5.83
N HIS A 112 0.48 -22.23 5.02
CA HIS A 112 -0.27 -23.43 5.41
C HIS A 112 -0.05 -24.50 4.34
N TYR A 113 0.44 -25.67 4.71
CA TYR A 113 0.74 -26.78 3.80
C TYR A 113 1.64 -26.42 2.60
N GLY A 114 2.66 -25.57 2.81
CA GLY A 114 3.62 -25.22 1.76
C GLY A 114 3.11 -24.23 0.70
N ARG A 115 1.93 -23.64 0.87
CA ARG A 115 1.41 -22.56 0.04
C ARG A 115 1.40 -21.24 0.80
N ALA A 116 1.91 -20.17 0.16
CA ALA A 116 1.81 -18.82 0.69
C ALA A 116 0.37 -18.31 0.52
N PHE A 117 -0.31 -18.06 1.65
CA PHE A 117 -1.57 -17.32 1.64
C PHE A 117 -1.26 -15.83 1.47
N GLY A 118 -2.07 -15.13 0.66
CA GLY A 118 -1.88 -13.70 0.39
C GLY A 118 -1.08 -13.40 -0.89
N SER A 119 -0.86 -14.39 -1.75
CA SER A 119 -0.19 -14.19 -3.05
C SER A 119 -0.86 -13.10 -3.91
N ARG A 120 -2.19 -13.00 -3.88
CA ARG A 120 -2.96 -11.97 -4.60
C ARG A 120 -2.68 -10.56 -4.06
N SER A 121 -2.66 -10.38 -2.73
CA SER A 121 -2.33 -9.08 -2.12
C SER A 121 -0.89 -8.65 -2.43
N LEU A 122 0.07 -9.59 -2.41
CA LEU A 122 1.44 -9.36 -2.84
C LEU A 122 1.52 -8.99 -4.32
N GLN A 123 0.77 -9.68 -5.18
CA GLN A 123 0.70 -9.41 -6.61
C GLN A 123 0.13 -8.01 -6.88
N LEU A 124 -0.98 -7.63 -6.22
CA LEU A 124 -1.56 -6.31 -6.35
C LEU A 124 -0.58 -5.21 -5.89
N ALA A 125 0.00 -5.36 -4.68
CA ALA A 125 0.97 -4.40 -4.16
C ALA A 125 2.21 -4.26 -5.07
N ASN A 126 2.53 -5.31 -5.84
CA ASN A 126 3.62 -5.30 -6.81
C ASN A 126 3.25 -4.58 -8.12
N LEU A 127 2.00 -4.72 -8.59
CA LEU A 127 1.51 -4.17 -9.85
C LEU A 127 1.03 -2.71 -9.71
N ALA A 128 0.41 -2.35 -8.57
CA ALA A 128 -0.17 -1.04 -8.36
C ALA A 128 0.88 0.09 -8.34
N VAL A 129 0.59 1.28 -8.86
CA VAL A 129 1.48 2.45 -8.85
C VAL A 129 1.17 3.43 -7.71
N GLY A 130 -0.05 3.42 -7.21
CA GLY A 130 -0.53 4.21 -6.09
C GLY A 130 -0.63 3.39 -4.80
N PRO A 131 -1.26 3.95 -3.75
CA PRO A 131 -1.42 3.30 -2.46
C PRO A 131 -2.35 2.08 -2.55
N VAL A 132 -1.95 0.98 -1.88
CA VAL A 132 -2.74 -0.25 -1.77
C VAL A 132 -3.03 -0.54 -0.32
N ALA A 133 -4.30 -0.67 0.04
CA ALA A 133 -4.76 -1.09 1.35
C ALA A 133 -5.15 -2.57 1.36
N ILE A 134 -4.58 -3.33 2.28
CA ILE A 134 -4.83 -4.77 2.44
C ILE A 134 -5.49 -4.97 3.80
N ILE A 135 -6.74 -5.43 3.79
CA ILE A 135 -7.60 -5.49 4.95
C ILE A 135 -7.80 -6.95 5.38
N PRO A 136 -7.31 -7.37 6.55
CA PRO A 136 -7.58 -8.70 7.06
C PRO A 136 -9.04 -8.83 7.52
N GLU A 137 -9.60 -10.03 7.37
CA GLU A 137 -10.97 -10.36 7.77
C GLU A 137 -11.29 -9.98 9.22
N ALA A 138 -10.38 -10.26 10.14
CA ALA A 138 -10.55 -10.02 11.56
C ALA A 138 -9.79 -8.77 12.02
N ALA A 139 -10.25 -7.58 11.61
CA ALA A 139 -9.78 -6.35 12.23
C ALA A 139 -10.44 -6.18 13.62
N SER A 140 -9.66 -6.27 14.69
CA SER A 140 -10.17 -6.08 16.05
C SER A 140 -10.59 -4.62 16.27
N ARG A 141 -11.83 -4.39 16.73
CA ARG A 141 -12.36 -3.06 17.06
C ARG A 141 -11.68 -2.37 18.28
N MET A 142 -10.84 -3.09 19.02
CA MET A 142 -10.13 -2.60 20.21
C MET A 142 -8.74 -2.02 19.92
N ARG A 143 -8.33 -2.01 18.65
CA ARG A 143 -7.02 -1.49 18.24
C ARG A 143 -7.07 0.01 18.09
N ARG A 144 -5.96 0.69 18.42
CA ARG A 144 -5.86 2.14 18.33
C ARG A 144 -4.50 2.56 17.80
N GLY A 145 -4.48 3.70 17.13
CA GLY A 145 -3.28 4.35 16.63
C GLY A 145 -2.83 3.85 15.26
N VAL A 146 -2.12 4.72 14.58
CA VAL A 146 -1.49 4.45 13.29
C VAL A 146 0.00 4.21 13.52
N ILE A 147 0.54 3.17 12.91
CA ILE A 147 1.98 2.90 12.91
C ILE A 147 2.52 3.17 11.50
N VAL A 148 3.69 3.82 11.42
CA VAL A 148 4.40 3.97 10.15
C VAL A 148 5.82 3.45 10.25
N GLY A 149 6.21 2.60 9.29
CA GLY A 149 7.60 2.20 9.08
C GLY A 149 8.37 3.35 8.42
N VAL A 150 9.46 3.77 9.05
CA VAL A 150 10.30 4.88 8.58
C VAL A 150 11.53 4.35 7.88
N ASP A 151 11.75 4.82 6.65
CA ASP A 151 13.01 4.70 5.93
C ASP A 151 13.37 6.05 5.28
N ASP A 152 14.57 6.16 4.71
CA ASP A 152 15.06 7.41 4.14
C ASP A 152 14.78 7.50 2.62
N THR A 153 13.64 6.92 2.19
CA THR A 153 13.24 6.86 0.79
C THR A 153 12.07 7.81 0.48
N PRO A 154 11.84 8.20 -0.78
CA PRO A 154 10.66 8.97 -1.17
C PRO A 154 9.35 8.26 -0.83
N ALA A 155 9.28 6.92 -0.96
CA ALA A 155 8.11 6.14 -0.58
C ALA A 155 7.87 6.18 0.94
N GLY A 156 8.94 6.06 1.74
CA GLY A 156 8.87 6.21 3.20
C GLY A 156 8.39 7.60 3.62
N ALA A 157 8.87 8.64 2.95
CA ALA A 157 8.41 10.00 3.18
C ALA A 157 6.92 10.17 2.86
N ALA A 158 6.44 9.62 1.74
CA ALA A 158 5.02 9.63 1.37
C ALA A 158 4.17 8.80 2.35
N ALA A 159 4.71 7.68 2.84
CA ALA A 159 4.06 6.87 3.88
C ALA A 159 3.89 7.64 5.21
N VAL A 160 4.89 8.43 5.61
CA VAL A 160 4.79 9.30 6.80
C VAL A 160 3.72 10.37 6.62
N ASP A 161 3.63 11.00 5.45
CA ASP A 161 2.59 12.00 5.15
C ASP A 161 1.19 11.38 5.25
N LEU A 162 0.98 10.23 4.60
CA LEU A 162 -0.31 9.55 4.63
C LEU A 162 -0.66 9.09 6.05
N ALA A 163 0.30 8.54 6.79
CA ALA A 163 0.08 8.09 8.16
C ALA A 163 -0.27 9.25 9.11
N ALA A 164 0.30 10.43 8.90
CA ALA A 164 -0.04 11.62 9.66
C ALA A 164 -1.48 12.09 9.36
N ASP A 165 -1.89 12.09 8.09
CA ASP A 165 -3.26 12.42 7.69
C ASP A 165 -4.25 11.44 8.33
N LEU A 166 -4.00 10.13 8.23
CA LEU A 166 -4.85 9.09 8.81
C LEU A 166 -4.92 9.16 10.33
N ALA A 167 -3.81 9.43 11.02
CA ALA A 167 -3.82 9.60 12.47
C ALA A 167 -4.65 10.81 12.91
N CYS A 168 -4.62 11.90 12.13
CA CYS A 168 -5.44 13.08 12.36
C CYS A 168 -6.93 12.78 12.14
N GLU A 169 -7.30 12.14 11.03
CA GLU A 169 -8.66 11.75 10.69
C GLU A 169 -9.28 10.81 11.71
N HIS A 170 -8.52 9.80 12.14
CA HIS A 170 -8.96 8.83 13.15
C HIS A 170 -8.85 9.35 14.59
N HIS A 171 -8.44 10.60 14.79
CA HIS A 171 -8.22 11.20 16.11
C HIS A 171 -7.38 10.33 17.05
N CYS A 172 -6.28 9.78 16.52
CA CYS A 172 -5.44 8.84 17.23
C CYS A 172 -3.95 9.20 17.19
N GLU A 173 -3.16 8.45 17.93
CA GLU A 173 -1.70 8.62 18.01
C GLU A 173 -1.01 8.03 16.76
N LEU A 174 0.03 8.72 16.27
CA LEU A 174 0.96 8.21 15.28
C LEU A 174 2.22 7.65 15.95
N MET A 175 2.58 6.40 15.66
CA MET A 175 3.85 5.81 16.07
C MET A 175 4.78 5.65 14.87
N THR A 176 5.91 6.36 14.88
CA THR A 176 6.98 6.19 13.88
C THR A 176 7.96 5.12 14.35
N VAL A 177 8.27 4.15 13.49
CA VAL A 177 9.12 3.01 13.83
C VAL A 177 10.26 2.86 12.83
N ARG A 178 11.48 2.76 13.33
CA ARG A 178 12.69 2.50 12.54
C ARG A 178 13.46 1.32 13.11
N SER A 179 13.88 0.39 12.26
CA SER A 179 14.81 -0.66 12.64
C SER A 179 16.25 -0.16 12.50
N SER A 180 17.05 -0.37 13.56
CA SER A 180 18.51 -0.18 13.51
C SER A 180 19.25 -1.50 13.30
N GLN A 181 18.54 -2.62 13.14
CA GLN A 181 19.18 -3.90 12.91
C GLN A 181 19.86 -3.92 11.54
N SER A 182 21.14 -4.20 11.56
CA SER A 182 21.95 -4.46 10.38
C SER A 182 23.09 -5.40 10.80
N HIS A 183 23.72 -6.08 9.88
CA HIS A 183 24.90 -6.87 10.17
C HIS A 183 26.11 -5.94 10.18
N PRO A 184 27.03 -6.08 11.15
CA PRO A 184 28.28 -5.34 11.10
C PRO A 184 29.10 -5.77 9.87
N PRO A 185 29.94 -4.89 9.33
CA PRO A 185 30.90 -5.24 8.29
C PRO A 185 31.81 -6.39 8.73
N LEU A 186 32.37 -7.13 7.78
CA LEU A 186 33.19 -8.33 8.05
C LEU A 186 34.52 -8.01 8.76
N ASP A 187 34.94 -6.77 8.74
CA ASP A 187 36.15 -6.24 9.39
C ASP A 187 35.92 -5.77 10.83
N VAL A 188 34.72 -5.91 11.37
CA VAL A 188 34.38 -5.60 12.76
C VAL A 188 34.53 -6.87 13.59
N ASP A 189 35.72 -7.05 14.20
CA ASP A 189 36.07 -8.31 14.86
C ASP A 189 35.91 -8.26 16.39
N SER A 190 36.07 -7.08 17.02
CA SER A 190 35.98 -6.95 18.48
C SER A 190 34.57 -6.64 18.97
N ASP A 191 34.27 -7.02 20.20
CA ASP A 191 32.99 -6.72 20.86
C ASP A 191 32.79 -5.22 21.09
N ASP A 192 33.85 -4.47 21.30
CA ASP A 192 33.78 -3.00 21.46
C ASP A 192 33.46 -2.33 20.12
N GLU A 193 34.09 -2.75 19.02
CA GLU A 193 33.76 -2.25 17.68
C GLU A 193 32.33 -2.58 17.27
N ARG A 194 31.83 -3.78 17.59
CA ARG A 194 30.44 -4.17 17.37
C ARG A 194 29.46 -3.31 18.17
N ARG A 195 29.82 -2.99 19.42
CA ARG A 195 29.02 -2.10 20.27
C ARG A 195 28.99 -0.67 19.71
N ASP A 196 30.14 -0.13 19.32
CA ASP A 196 30.23 1.20 18.72
C ASP A 196 29.50 1.27 17.39
N TRP A 197 29.60 0.21 16.57
CA TRP A 197 28.85 0.11 15.33
C TRP A 197 27.34 0.13 15.58
N GLN A 198 26.85 -0.64 16.58
CA GLN A 198 25.41 -0.66 16.92
C GLN A 198 24.95 0.71 17.48
N LEU A 199 25.76 1.40 18.25
CA LEU A 199 25.43 2.75 18.74
C LEU A 199 25.29 3.74 17.59
N ARG A 200 26.20 3.71 16.61
CA ARG A 200 26.07 4.53 15.38
C ARG A 200 24.79 4.23 14.62
N ARG A 201 24.44 2.96 14.43
CA ARG A 201 23.18 2.56 13.77
C ARG A 201 21.94 3.04 14.51
N ASP A 202 21.96 3.01 15.84
CA ASP A 202 20.86 3.54 16.65
C ASP A 202 20.75 5.07 16.53
N ASP A 203 21.88 5.78 16.47
CA ASP A 203 21.89 7.24 16.30
C ASP A 203 21.39 7.65 14.90
N GLU A 204 21.81 6.95 13.85
CA GLU A 204 21.28 7.13 12.50
C GLU A 204 19.75 6.89 12.47
N ALA A 205 19.28 5.81 13.11
CA ALA A 205 17.86 5.51 13.19
C ALA A 205 17.06 6.60 13.93
N ARG A 206 17.64 7.17 15.00
CA ARG A 206 17.05 8.32 15.73
C ARG A 206 16.99 9.57 14.84
N GLY A 207 18.04 9.83 14.04
CA GLY A 207 18.06 10.92 13.07
C GLY A 207 16.95 10.80 12.03
N SER A 208 16.80 9.61 11.42
CA SER A 208 15.70 9.34 10.48
C SER A 208 14.31 9.52 11.13
N LEU A 209 14.14 9.05 12.36
CA LEU A 209 12.88 9.25 13.11
C LEU A 209 12.62 10.73 13.42
N ALA A 210 13.65 11.50 13.78
CA ALA A 210 13.49 12.94 14.02
C ALA A 210 13.02 13.68 12.76
N THR A 211 13.57 13.33 11.59
CA THR A 211 13.14 13.86 10.29
C THR A 211 11.69 13.47 9.98
N ALA A 212 11.32 12.21 10.19
CA ALA A 212 9.95 11.74 9.99
C ALA A 212 8.94 12.44 10.92
N VAL A 213 9.30 12.65 12.18
CA VAL A 213 8.47 13.38 13.15
C VAL A 213 8.30 14.84 12.75
N ALA A 214 9.38 15.50 12.32
CA ALA A 214 9.32 16.89 11.85
C ALA A 214 8.38 17.00 10.63
N ARG A 215 8.48 16.07 9.69
CA ARG A 215 7.62 15.97 8.51
C ARG A 215 6.15 15.77 8.89
N ALA A 216 5.85 14.80 9.74
CA ALA A 216 4.51 14.53 10.21
C ALA A 216 3.87 15.72 10.95
N ARG A 217 4.65 16.42 11.79
CA ARG A 217 4.20 17.64 12.47
C ARG A 217 3.96 18.81 11.53
N ALA A 218 4.79 18.97 10.51
CA ALA A 218 4.57 19.98 9.48
C ALA A 218 3.28 19.73 8.70
N ARG A 219 2.95 18.44 8.48
CA ARG A 219 1.71 18.01 7.80
C ARG A 219 0.47 18.15 8.69
N GLN A 220 0.57 17.69 9.95
CA GLN A 220 -0.53 17.67 10.91
C GLN A 220 -0.03 18.14 12.30
N PRO A 221 -0.06 19.46 12.59
CA PRO A 221 0.55 20.00 13.81
C PRO A 221 -0.06 19.50 15.12
N GLY A 222 -1.33 19.07 15.11
CA GLY A 222 -2.09 18.69 16.31
C GLY A 222 -1.98 17.23 16.73
N ILE A 223 -1.33 16.35 15.95
CA ILE A 223 -1.28 14.92 16.27
C ILE A 223 -0.24 14.59 17.33
N VAL A 224 -0.57 13.59 18.16
CA VAL A 224 0.38 13.02 19.14
C VAL A 224 1.29 12.03 18.41
N ILE A 225 2.60 12.25 18.47
CA ILE A 225 3.57 11.38 17.78
C ILE A 225 4.50 10.75 18.80
N ARG A 226 4.65 9.43 18.73
CA ARG A 226 5.69 8.65 19.43
C ARG A 226 6.65 8.04 18.43
N SER A 227 7.90 7.87 18.84
CA SER A 227 8.97 7.29 18.03
C SER A 227 9.60 6.10 18.70
N ARG A 228 9.92 5.07 17.92
CA ARG A 228 10.56 3.86 18.45
C ARG A 228 11.65 3.34 17.52
N VAL A 229 12.89 3.24 18.03
CA VAL A 229 13.96 2.46 17.41
C VAL A 229 13.83 1.01 17.88
N VAL A 230 13.94 0.06 16.96
CA VAL A 230 13.89 -1.38 17.26
C VAL A 230 15.15 -2.06 16.73
N ARG A 231 15.73 -2.98 17.53
CA ARG A 231 16.93 -3.76 17.18
C ARG A 231 16.53 -5.16 16.69
N ARG A 232 15.57 -5.22 15.78
CA ARG A 232 15.02 -6.46 15.18
C ARG A 232 14.72 -6.23 13.70
N PRO A 233 14.55 -7.31 12.88
CA PRO A 233 14.14 -7.16 11.49
C PRO A 233 12.90 -6.28 11.38
N ALA A 234 12.93 -5.31 10.45
CA ALA A 234 11.91 -4.28 10.35
C ALA A 234 10.50 -4.86 10.15
N GLY A 235 10.32 -5.82 9.23
CA GLY A 235 9.01 -6.42 8.96
C GLY A 235 8.45 -7.16 10.17
N ALA A 236 9.27 -7.95 10.88
CA ALA A 236 8.86 -8.66 12.08
C ALA A 236 8.45 -7.69 13.20
N ALA A 237 9.24 -6.61 13.42
CA ALA A 237 8.94 -5.60 14.43
C ALA A 237 7.66 -4.82 14.11
N LEU A 238 7.47 -4.43 12.84
CA LEU A 238 6.27 -3.73 12.39
C LEU A 238 5.01 -4.61 12.56
N ASN A 239 5.07 -5.88 12.16
CA ASN A 239 3.96 -6.82 12.34
C ASN A 239 3.61 -7.05 13.81
N GLU A 240 4.60 -7.15 14.70
CA GLU A 240 4.35 -7.30 16.13
C GLU A 240 3.66 -6.08 16.72
N LEU A 241 4.16 -4.88 16.43
CA LEU A 241 3.56 -3.62 16.89
C LEU A 241 2.16 -3.42 16.30
N ALA A 242 1.97 -3.76 15.04
CA ALA A 242 0.71 -3.64 14.33
C ALA A 242 -0.43 -4.48 14.92
N ARG A 243 -0.14 -5.53 15.70
CA ARG A 243 -1.19 -6.32 16.38
C ARG A 243 -2.08 -5.49 17.29
N SER A 244 -1.55 -4.41 17.86
CA SER A 244 -2.29 -3.50 18.74
C SER A 244 -2.72 -2.21 18.04
N ALA A 245 -2.27 -1.97 16.83
CA ALA A 245 -2.58 -0.79 16.05
C ALA A 245 -3.82 -0.99 15.18
N GLU A 246 -4.51 0.09 14.91
CA GLU A 246 -5.63 0.14 13.99
C GLU A 246 -5.15 -0.01 12.54
N LEU A 247 -4.01 0.58 12.22
CA LEU A 247 -3.47 0.64 10.88
C LEU A 247 -1.93 0.65 10.88
N LEU A 248 -1.34 -0.06 9.93
CA LEU A 248 0.08 0.00 9.60
C LEU A 248 0.26 0.66 8.23
N VAL A 249 1.18 1.61 8.12
CA VAL A 249 1.56 2.23 6.85
C VAL A 249 3.04 1.98 6.59
N ILE A 250 3.38 1.53 5.37
CA ILE A 250 4.76 1.29 4.97
C ILE A 250 5.03 1.83 3.57
N GLY A 251 6.25 2.32 3.35
CA GLY A 251 6.72 2.68 2.01
C GLY A 251 7.31 1.47 1.29
N ASP A 252 7.08 1.38 -0.02
CA ASP A 252 7.80 0.46 -0.90
C ASP A 252 8.75 1.23 -1.82
N SER A 253 10.05 1.11 -1.53
CA SER A 253 11.12 1.91 -2.15
C SER A 253 11.72 1.33 -3.43
N ARG A 254 11.35 0.10 -3.84
CA ARG A 254 12.06 -0.59 -4.92
C ARG A 254 11.81 -0.04 -6.31
N ARG A 255 10.66 0.62 -6.55
CA ARG A 255 10.38 1.24 -7.86
C ARG A 255 11.35 2.35 -8.24
N ALA A 256 11.94 3.05 -7.27
CA ALA A 256 12.96 4.06 -7.52
C ALA A 256 14.28 3.49 -8.11
N ARG A 257 14.47 2.16 -8.11
CA ARG A 257 15.69 1.47 -8.57
C ARG A 257 15.52 0.67 -9.86
N ALA A 258 14.59 1.05 -10.74
CA ALA A 258 14.43 0.50 -12.10
C ALA A 258 14.20 -1.03 -12.23
N GLN A 259 13.79 -1.71 -11.16
CA GLN A 259 13.32 -3.10 -11.22
C GLN A 259 11.80 -3.11 -11.01
N LEU A 260 11.06 -2.89 -12.10
CA LEU A 260 9.63 -3.15 -12.18
C LEU A 260 9.39 -4.61 -11.77
N GLY A 261 8.62 -4.85 -10.73
CA GLY A 261 8.07 -6.17 -10.45
C GLY A 261 8.54 -6.87 -9.17
N SER A 262 9.19 -6.22 -8.18
CA SER A 262 9.39 -6.85 -6.87
C SER A 262 9.24 -5.88 -5.70
N LEU A 263 8.38 -6.25 -4.75
CA LEU A 263 8.23 -5.56 -3.46
C LEU A 263 9.53 -5.53 -2.66
N GLY A 264 9.72 -4.48 -1.87
CA GLY A 264 10.79 -4.40 -0.89
C GLY A 264 10.73 -5.54 0.13
N ALA A 265 11.89 -5.99 0.63
CA ALA A 265 11.93 -7.08 1.60
C ALA A 265 11.07 -6.83 2.84
N VAL A 266 10.99 -5.59 3.32
CA VAL A 266 10.15 -5.20 4.46
C VAL A 266 8.67 -5.29 4.10
N ALA A 267 8.25 -4.74 2.96
CA ALA A 267 6.87 -4.83 2.49
C ALA A 267 6.45 -6.28 2.26
N TYR A 268 7.33 -7.09 1.65
CA TYR A 268 7.08 -8.51 1.46
C TYR A 268 6.88 -9.25 2.79
N ASP A 269 7.77 -9.07 3.77
CA ASP A 269 7.69 -9.71 5.09
C ASP A 269 6.43 -9.26 5.87
N VAL A 270 6.10 -7.96 5.81
CA VAL A 270 4.89 -7.42 6.43
C VAL A 270 3.64 -8.07 5.83
N LEU A 271 3.54 -8.14 4.51
CA LEU A 271 2.35 -8.67 3.84
C LEU A 271 2.19 -10.18 3.99
N LEU A 272 3.29 -10.93 4.11
CA LEU A 272 3.23 -12.37 4.42
C LEU A 272 2.69 -12.67 5.82
N ASN A 273 2.94 -11.77 6.78
CA ASN A 273 2.61 -11.96 8.19
C ASN A 273 1.59 -10.93 8.69
N LEU A 274 0.75 -10.43 7.80
CA LEU A 274 -0.19 -9.34 8.04
C LEU A 274 -1.04 -9.57 9.30
N SER A 275 -1.03 -8.59 10.21
CA SER A 275 -1.74 -8.70 11.50
C SER A 275 -2.79 -7.61 11.72
N SER A 276 -2.77 -6.54 10.92
CA SER A 276 -3.71 -5.41 10.95
C SER A 276 -3.93 -4.88 9.52
N PRO A 277 -4.96 -4.06 9.29
CA PRO A 277 -5.05 -3.27 8.06
C PRO A 277 -3.71 -2.63 7.75
N THR A 278 -3.23 -2.82 6.52
CA THR A 278 -1.90 -2.34 6.12
C THR A 278 -1.99 -1.61 4.79
N ILE A 279 -1.41 -0.42 4.72
CA ILE A 279 -1.28 0.35 3.49
C ILE A 279 0.17 0.30 3.03
N VAL A 280 0.37 -0.09 1.78
CA VAL A 280 1.65 0.02 1.07
C VAL A 280 1.60 1.27 0.20
N VAL A 281 2.56 2.16 0.40
CA VAL A 281 2.70 3.41 -0.35
C VAL A 281 3.89 3.30 -1.29
N HIS A 282 3.67 3.57 -2.56
CA HIS A 282 4.73 3.56 -3.55
C HIS A 282 5.35 4.96 -3.73
N ALA A 283 6.60 5.01 -4.19
CA ALA A 283 7.22 6.28 -4.55
C ALA A 283 6.48 6.88 -5.76
N PRO A 284 6.31 8.21 -5.80
CA PRO A 284 5.81 8.88 -7.00
C PRO A 284 6.66 8.50 -8.21
N VAL A 285 6.01 8.24 -9.34
CA VAL A 285 6.72 7.97 -10.59
C VAL A 285 7.30 9.31 -11.09
N VAL A 286 8.60 9.51 -10.90
CA VAL A 286 9.30 10.61 -11.54
C VAL A 286 9.38 10.29 -13.02
N GLN A 287 8.52 10.89 -13.83
CA GLN A 287 8.68 10.83 -15.28
C GLN A 287 10.02 11.50 -15.61
N PRO A 288 10.93 10.85 -16.37
CA PRO A 288 12.11 11.54 -16.86
C PRO A 288 11.62 12.70 -17.72
N GLU A 289 12.07 13.92 -17.40
CA GLU A 289 11.81 15.08 -18.24
C GLU A 289 12.22 14.72 -19.66
N SER A 290 11.27 14.75 -20.58
CA SER A 290 11.51 14.54 -22.01
C SER A 290 12.23 15.79 -22.56
N GLY A 291 13.53 15.86 -22.28
CA GLY A 291 14.46 16.79 -22.91
C GLY A 291 14.66 16.42 -24.37
N ILE A 292 13.69 16.71 -25.20
CA ILE A 292 13.92 16.78 -26.65
C ILE A 292 14.39 18.21 -26.94
N ASP A 293 15.69 18.37 -26.82
CA ASP A 293 16.39 19.52 -27.42
C ASP A 293 16.34 19.33 -28.95
N ARG A 294 15.35 19.98 -29.58
CA ARG A 294 15.32 20.12 -31.02
C ARG A 294 16.30 21.21 -31.41
N THR A 295 17.59 20.86 -31.46
CA THR A 295 18.53 21.65 -32.23
C THR A 295 18.18 21.56 -33.70
N THR A 296 17.56 22.60 -34.21
CA THR A 296 17.34 22.89 -35.60
C THR A 296 18.69 23.03 -36.28
N THR A 297 19.10 22.03 -37.04
CA THR A 297 20.23 22.18 -37.97
C THR A 297 19.66 22.71 -39.28
N GLU A 298 19.72 24.01 -39.47
CA GLU A 298 19.59 24.62 -40.79
C GLU A 298 20.75 24.19 -41.67
N GLY A 299 20.47 23.38 -42.67
CA GLY A 299 21.42 22.96 -43.67
C GLY A 299 21.54 24.03 -44.76
N GLU A 300 22.64 24.69 -44.85
CA GLU A 300 23.04 25.50 -45.99
C GLU A 300 23.19 24.63 -47.26
N SER A 301 22.36 24.96 -48.25
CA SER A 301 22.51 24.47 -49.61
C SER A 301 23.66 25.19 -50.31
N HIS A 302 24.74 24.51 -50.61
CA HIS A 302 25.77 25.02 -51.50
C HIS A 302 25.54 24.42 -52.89
N VAL A 303 25.12 25.30 -53.80
CA VAL A 303 25.10 25.05 -55.27
C VAL A 303 26.47 25.38 -55.80
N ILE A 304 27.14 24.44 -56.48
CA ILE A 304 28.26 24.69 -57.37
C ILE A 304 27.99 23.94 -58.70
N GLY A 305 27.97 24.71 -59.77
CA GLY A 305 28.34 24.71 -61.11
C GLY A 305 28.41 23.48 -62.01
#